data_a956905e18e322fc46123cd9b66f67be
#
_entry.id   a956905e18e322fc46123cd9b66f67be
#
_cell.length_a   1.000
_cell.length_b   1.000
_cell.length_c   1.000
_cell.angle_alpha   90.00
_cell.angle_beta   90.00
_cell.angle_gamma   90.00
#
_symmetry.space_group_name_H-M   'P 1'
#
loop_
_entity.id
_entity.type
_entity.pdbx_description
1 polymer ?
#
loop_
_entity_poly.entity_id
_entity_poly.type
_entity_poly.pdbx_seq_one_letter_code
_entity_poly.pdbx_strand_id
1 'polypeptide(L)'
;MTALVFFHGWGASGRVWHNQAAAFGDRMPVLTPTAPVWEVGWFAEFLGGLDLQKCLLVGWSLGGMMLLEALSRLTDPLPKGLVLVGVAPVFTGRPDYPWGQPLAVVRAMRRALKENPLPVLAEFADQCLAPGEAAFASQAREAFAVPAAAGTLAAGLDYLLHQDLRPLLPRLPAGAVIIQGQADRIVDPAQGRLLQEQLPGAQLHLLPAAGHLPFLTQAAAFNGILEQCLSMAS
;
A
#
# COMPACT_ATOMS: atom_id res chain seq x y z
N MET A 1 -3.63 -7.12 -23.49
CA MET A 1 -3.70 -7.96 -22.30
C MET A 1 -3.45 -7.07 -21.10
N THR A 2 -4.28 -7.13 -20.08
CA THR A 2 -4.11 -6.31 -18.87
C THR A 2 -2.97 -6.86 -18.03
N ALA A 3 -2.10 -6.00 -17.51
CA ALA A 3 -1.05 -6.37 -16.56
C ALA A 3 -1.43 -5.96 -15.15
N LEU A 4 -1.07 -6.79 -14.15
CA LEU A 4 -1.13 -6.44 -12.74
C LEU A 4 0.21 -5.87 -12.29
N VAL A 5 0.21 -4.69 -11.66
CA VAL A 5 1.43 -4.06 -11.16
C VAL A 5 1.25 -3.75 -9.68
N PHE A 6 2.06 -4.40 -8.84
CA PHE A 6 1.94 -4.33 -7.39
C PHE A 6 3.08 -3.55 -6.76
N PHE A 7 2.77 -2.52 -6.00
CA PHE A 7 3.73 -1.73 -5.23
C PHE A 7 3.62 -2.05 -3.74
N HIS A 8 4.74 -2.46 -3.16
CA HIS A 8 4.83 -2.85 -1.74
C HIS A 8 4.83 -1.64 -0.80
N GLY A 9 4.57 -1.89 0.49
CA GLY A 9 4.64 -0.90 1.56
C GLY A 9 6.03 -0.73 2.17
N TRP A 10 6.13 0.14 3.19
CA TRP A 10 7.36 0.41 3.91
C TRP A 10 7.96 -0.88 4.51
N GLY A 11 9.28 -1.01 4.43
CA GLY A 11 10.03 -2.12 5.01
C GLY A 11 9.93 -3.46 4.29
N ALA A 12 9.03 -3.61 3.32
CA ALA A 12 8.86 -4.81 2.52
C ALA A 12 9.57 -4.71 1.16
N SER A 13 9.37 -5.71 0.32
CA SER A 13 9.81 -5.75 -1.08
C SER A 13 8.71 -6.31 -1.98
N GLY A 14 8.92 -6.32 -3.29
CA GLY A 14 7.98 -6.93 -4.25
C GLY A 14 7.65 -8.40 -3.96
N ARG A 15 8.49 -9.10 -3.20
CA ARG A 15 8.25 -10.49 -2.79
C ARG A 15 6.99 -10.68 -1.92
N VAL A 16 6.54 -9.64 -1.24
CA VAL A 16 5.32 -9.69 -0.41
C VAL A 16 4.08 -10.13 -1.21
N TRP A 17 4.12 -9.94 -2.53
CA TRP A 17 3.04 -10.27 -3.46
C TRP A 17 3.12 -11.68 -4.07
N HIS A 18 3.92 -12.59 -3.50
CA HIS A 18 4.14 -13.93 -4.04
C HIS A 18 2.84 -14.73 -4.24
N ASN A 19 1.86 -14.61 -3.33
CA ASN A 19 0.56 -15.26 -3.44
C ASN A 19 -0.23 -14.74 -4.65
N GLN A 20 -0.18 -13.43 -4.92
CA GLN A 20 -0.85 -12.81 -6.06
C GLN A 20 -0.12 -13.15 -7.36
N ALA A 21 1.21 -13.13 -7.33
CA ALA A 21 2.00 -13.55 -8.49
C ALA A 21 1.73 -15.01 -8.89
N ALA A 22 1.61 -15.91 -7.92
CA ALA A 22 1.23 -17.31 -8.17
C ALA A 22 -0.21 -17.44 -8.67
N ALA A 23 -1.17 -16.66 -8.13
CA ALA A 23 -2.58 -16.77 -8.51
C ALA A 23 -2.90 -16.24 -9.91
N PHE A 24 -2.15 -15.23 -10.37
CA PHE A 24 -2.45 -14.51 -11.62
C PHE A 24 -1.42 -14.71 -12.73
N GLY A 25 -0.17 -15.12 -12.39
CA GLY A 25 0.97 -15.13 -13.31
C GLY A 25 0.81 -16.02 -14.52
N ASP A 26 0.08 -17.13 -14.45
CA ASP A 26 -0.18 -18.03 -15.58
C ASP A 26 -1.17 -17.41 -16.59
N ARG A 27 -1.93 -16.39 -16.21
CA ARG A 27 -3.00 -15.82 -17.03
C ARG A 27 -2.66 -14.44 -17.60
N MET A 28 -1.78 -13.69 -16.93
CA MET A 28 -1.43 -12.33 -17.33
C MET A 28 -0.07 -11.91 -16.76
N PRO A 29 0.57 -10.88 -17.35
CA PRO A 29 1.78 -10.30 -16.77
C PRO A 29 1.53 -9.76 -15.35
N VAL A 30 2.39 -10.15 -14.41
CA VAL A 30 2.38 -9.65 -13.02
C VAL A 30 3.75 -9.04 -12.74
N LEU A 31 3.76 -7.76 -12.41
CA LEU A 31 4.95 -7.00 -12.06
C LEU A 31 4.91 -6.67 -10.58
N THR A 32 5.98 -7.01 -9.87
CA THR A 32 6.13 -6.74 -8.43
C THR A 32 7.44 -5.99 -8.16
N PRO A 33 7.60 -4.74 -8.66
CA PRO A 33 8.84 -4.00 -8.47
C PRO A 33 9.14 -3.81 -6.99
N THR A 34 10.43 -3.82 -6.66
CA THR A 34 10.92 -3.37 -5.36
C THR A 34 11.43 -1.93 -5.52
N ALA A 35 10.79 -1.00 -4.81
CA ALA A 35 11.20 0.39 -4.84
C ALA A 35 12.57 0.56 -4.17
N PRO A 36 13.61 1.00 -4.89
CA PRO A 36 14.95 1.21 -4.33
C PRO A 36 15.00 2.44 -3.43
N VAL A 37 14.11 3.40 -3.67
CA VAL A 37 13.98 4.66 -2.94
C VAL A 37 12.51 5.03 -2.76
N TRP A 38 12.21 5.78 -1.71
CA TRP A 38 10.87 6.33 -1.47
C TRP A 38 10.79 7.77 -1.97
N GLU A 39 10.88 7.91 -3.29
CA GLU A 39 10.81 9.19 -3.99
C GLU A 39 9.76 9.11 -5.10
N VAL A 40 8.86 10.07 -5.16
CA VAL A 40 7.76 10.10 -6.14
C VAL A 40 8.30 10.11 -7.57
N GLY A 41 9.49 10.69 -7.79
CA GLY A 41 10.15 10.70 -9.10
C GLY A 41 10.39 9.30 -9.65
N TRP A 42 10.86 8.36 -8.81
CA TRP A 42 11.05 6.97 -9.23
C TRP A 42 9.73 6.30 -9.63
N PHE A 43 8.65 6.52 -8.84
CA PHE A 43 7.34 5.97 -9.17
C PHE A 43 6.80 6.56 -10.48
N ALA A 44 6.94 7.86 -10.70
CA ALA A 44 6.50 8.51 -11.92
C ALA A 44 7.28 8.00 -13.16
N GLU A 45 8.60 7.82 -13.04
CA GLU A 45 9.44 7.25 -14.10
C GLU A 45 9.06 5.80 -14.40
N PHE A 46 8.88 4.96 -13.37
CA PHE A 46 8.44 3.58 -13.52
C PHE A 46 7.08 3.49 -14.23
N LEU A 47 6.12 4.31 -13.83
CA LEU A 47 4.80 4.38 -14.47
C LEU A 47 4.89 4.88 -15.92
N GLY A 48 5.77 5.83 -16.21
CA GLY A 48 6.01 6.34 -17.57
C GLY A 48 6.57 5.28 -18.54
N GLY A 49 7.16 4.20 -18.02
CA GLY A 49 7.60 3.04 -18.81
C GLY A 49 6.50 2.01 -19.13
N LEU A 50 5.27 2.22 -18.62
CA LEU A 50 4.15 1.28 -18.77
C LEU A 50 3.08 1.81 -19.73
N ASP A 51 2.38 0.90 -20.40
CA ASP A 51 1.09 1.18 -21.04
C ASP A 51 0.00 1.18 -19.96
N LEU A 52 -0.19 2.32 -19.29
CA LEU A 52 -1.09 2.44 -18.14
C LEU A 52 -2.53 2.04 -18.47
N GLN A 53 -2.99 2.28 -19.69
CA GLN A 53 -4.33 1.89 -20.13
C GLN A 53 -4.54 0.37 -20.16
N LYS A 54 -3.45 -0.40 -20.05
CA LYS A 54 -3.45 -1.86 -19.91
C LYS A 54 -2.98 -2.34 -18.53
N CYS A 55 -2.92 -1.45 -17.53
CA CYS A 55 -2.44 -1.80 -16.19
C CYS A 55 -3.53 -1.64 -15.14
N LEU A 56 -3.72 -2.66 -14.31
CA LEU A 56 -4.35 -2.54 -13.00
C LEU A 56 -3.23 -2.33 -11.97
N LEU A 57 -3.17 -1.12 -11.42
CA LEU A 57 -2.17 -0.76 -10.41
C LEU A 57 -2.70 -1.10 -9.03
N VAL A 58 -1.88 -1.76 -8.22
CA VAL A 58 -2.19 -2.12 -6.84
C VAL A 58 -1.12 -1.54 -5.94
N GLY A 59 -1.49 -0.64 -5.02
CA GLY A 59 -0.57 -0.04 -4.07
C GLY A 59 -0.94 -0.37 -2.63
N TRP A 60 0.01 -0.92 -1.87
CA TRP A 60 -0.17 -1.20 -0.45
C TRP A 60 0.55 -0.16 0.40
N SER A 61 -0.18 0.40 1.40
CA SER A 61 0.38 1.28 2.42
C SER A 61 1.19 2.43 1.80
N LEU A 62 2.46 2.61 2.15
CA LEU A 62 3.35 3.63 1.58
C LEU A 62 3.44 3.54 0.04
N GLY A 63 3.48 2.32 -0.54
CA GLY A 63 3.45 2.16 -2.00
C GLY A 63 2.19 2.73 -2.65
N GLY A 64 1.05 2.61 -1.98
CA GLY A 64 -0.20 3.24 -2.40
C GLY A 64 -0.18 4.77 -2.28
N MET A 65 0.42 5.31 -1.21
CA MET A 65 0.60 6.77 -1.07
C MET A 65 1.49 7.32 -2.19
N MET A 66 2.60 6.64 -2.49
CA MET A 66 3.50 7.01 -3.60
C MET A 66 2.79 6.96 -4.95
N LEU A 67 1.95 5.94 -5.19
CA LEU A 67 1.13 5.87 -6.41
C LEU A 67 0.17 7.05 -6.53
N LEU A 68 -0.56 7.38 -5.47
CA LEU A 68 -1.48 8.52 -5.47
C LEU A 68 -0.75 9.82 -5.82
N GLU A 69 0.42 10.05 -5.22
CA GLU A 69 1.19 11.26 -5.51
C GLU A 69 1.79 11.23 -6.92
N ALA A 70 2.31 10.08 -7.39
CA ALA A 70 2.82 9.96 -8.75
C ALA A 70 1.72 10.17 -9.81
N LEU A 71 0.56 9.54 -9.62
CA LEU A 71 -0.59 9.70 -10.53
C LEU A 71 -1.12 11.12 -10.56
N SER A 72 -1.06 11.86 -9.44
CA SER A 72 -1.47 13.27 -9.41
C SER A 72 -0.61 14.19 -10.28
N ARG A 73 0.58 13.75 -10.68
CA ARG A 73 1.52 14.47 -11.53
C ARG A 73 1.42 14.10 -13.01
N LEU A 74 0.70 13.01 -13.32
CA LEU A 74 0.46 12.59 -14.69
C LEU A 74 -0.74 13.34 -15.26
N THR A 75 -0.63 13.77 -16.50
CA THR A 75 -1.73 14.41 -17.23
C THR A 75 -2.54 13.41 -18.02
N ASP A 76 -1.89 12.43 -18.64
CA ASP A 76 -2.46 11.32 -19.44
C ASP A 76 -1.34 10.33 -19.83
N PRO A 77 -1.61 9.05 -20.12
CA PRO A 77 -2.86 8.33 -19.88
C PRO A 77 -3.04 7.90 -18.42
N LEU A 78 -4.30 7.75 -17.98
CA LEU A 78 -4.63 7.19 -16.67
C LEU A 78 -4.56 5.66 -16.70
N PRO A 79 -4.31 4.99 -15.55
CA PRO A 79 -4.33 3.54 -15.48
C PRO A 79 -5.74 2.99 -15.74
N LYS A 80 -5.80 1.77 -16.25
CA LYS A 80 -7.05 1.04 -16.47
C LYS A 80 -7.83 0.83 -15.18
N GLY A 81 -7.14 0.69 -14.05
CA GLY A 81 -7.71 0.62 -12.72
C GLY A 81 -6.68 0.88 -11.64
N LEU A 82 -7.16 1.25 -10.46
CA LEU A 82 -6.35 1.53 -9.27
C LEU A 82 -6.94 0.82 -8.05
N VAL A 83 -6.12 0.03 -7.36
CA VAL A 83 -6.48 -0.64 -6.10
C VAL A 83 -5.56 -0.13 -5.00
N LEU A 84 -6.14 0.37 -3.92
CA LEU A 84 -5.46 0.90 -2.75
C LEU A 84 -5.68 -0.02 -1.55
N VAL A 85 -4.62 -0.55 -0.98
CA VAL A 85 -4.67 -1.53 0.11
C VAL A 85 -4.09 -0.94 1.38
N GLY A 86 -4.90 -0.73 2.42
CA GLY A 86 -4.44 -0.17 3.68
C GLY A 86 -3.67 1.15 3.49
N VAL A 87 -4.20 2.06 2.67
CA VAL A 87 -3.55 3.33 2.34
C VAL A 87 -4.08 4.45 3.22
N ALA A 88 -3.17 5.25 3.75
CA ALA A 88 -3.47 6.45 4.52
C ALA A 88 -3.26 7.70 3.64
N PRO A 89 -4.23 8.61 3.49
CA PRO A 89 -3.95 9.90 2.85
C PRO A 89 -3.06 10.80 3.73
N VAL A 90 -3.11 10.60 5.06
CA VAL A 90 -2.21 11.20 6.06
C VAL A 90 -1.85 10.14 7.08
N PHE A 91 -0.57 9.74 7.15
CA PHE A 91 -0.18 8.63 8.01
C PHE A 91 -0.09 9.00 9.49
N THR A 92 0.37 10.21 9.83
CA THR A 92 0.50 10.67 11.21
C THR A 92 -0.66 11.57 11.63
N GLY A 93 -1.13 11.39 12.87
CA GLY A 93 -2.22 12.19 13.43
C GLY A 93 -1.89 13.68 13.46
N ARG A 94 -2.90 14.52 13.19
CA ARG A 94 -2.87 15.97 13.21
C ARG A 94 -4.09 16.49 13.98
N PRO A 95 -4.13 17.75 14.43
CA PRO A 95 -5.30 18.29 15.12
C PRO A 95 -6.61 18.14 14.36
N ASP A 96 -6.56 18.25 13.02
CA ASP A 96 -7.69 18.11 12.11
C ASP A 96 -7.83 16.67 11.54
N TYR A 97 -6.97 15.73 11.98
CA TYR A 97 -6.91 14.36 11.46
C TYR A 97 -6.50 13.36 12.57
N PRO A 98 -7.44 12.91 13.41
CA PRO A 98 -7.12 12.09 14.59
C PRO A 98 -6.82 10.62 14.29
N TRP A 99 -7.13 10.12 13.08
CA TRP A 99 -7.02 8.70 12.71
C TRP A 99 -5.60 8.26 12.33
N GLY A 100 -4.65 9.19 12.28
CA GLY A 100 -3.25 8.88 11.97
C GLY A 100 -2.51 8.30 13.17
N GLN A 101 -1.38 7.63 12.88
CA GLN A 101 -0.47 7.11 13.91
C GLN A 101 0.08 8.26 14.78
N PRO A 102 0.30 8.02 16.09
CA PRO A 102 0.93 9.02 16.92
C PRO A 102 2.30 9.43 16.40
N LEU A 103 2.51 10.73 16.19
CA LEU A 103 3.75 11.30 15.65
C LEU A 103 4.99 10.82 16.43
N ALA A 104 4.85 10.69 17.76
CA ALA A 104 5.92 10.24 18.65
C ALA A 104 6.36 8.80 18.36
N VAL A 105 5.43 7.91 18.00
CA VAL A 105 5.69 6.51 17.66
C VAL A 105 6.52 6.44 16.38
N VAL A 106 6.09 7.12 15.31
CA VAL A 106 6.80 7.09 14.02
C VAL A 106 8.19 7.71 14.14
N ARG A 107 8.33 8.79 14.92
CA ARG A 107 9.64 9.38 15.24
C ARG A 107 10.54 8.43 16.04
N ALA A 108 9.98 7.64 16.95
CA ALA A 108 10.73 6.63 17.71
C ALA A 108 11.23 5.51 16.79
N MET A 109 10.37 4.97 15.92
CA MET A 109 10.76 4.00 14.90
C MET A 109 11.92 4.52 14.04
N ARG A 110 11.78 5.75 13.54
CA ARG A 110 12.82 6.40 12.72
C ARG A 110 14.16 6.56 13.46
N ARG A 111 14.15 6.83 14.77
CA ARG A 111 15.39 6.88 15.57
C ARG A 111 16.00 5.48 15.74
N ALA A 112 15.16 4.48 16.05
CA ALA A 112 15.62 3.10 16.29
C ALA A 112 16.26 2.46 15.04
N LEU A 113 15.86 2.87 13.82
CA LEU A 113 16.51 2.41 12.59
C LEU A 113 18.02 2.71 12.53
N LYS A 114 18.50 3.76 13.21
CA LYS A 114 19.93 4.12 13.22
C LYS A 114 20.75 3.12 13.99
N GLU A 115 20.17 2.45 14.97
CA GLU A 115 20.83 1.47 15.82
C GLU A 115 20.77 0.07 15.20
N ASN A 116 19.55 -0.41 14.94
CA ASN A 116 19.33 -1.71 14.31
C ASN A 116 17.95 -1.75 13.63
N PRO A 117 17.87 -1.88 12.30
CA PRO A 117 16.60 -1.95 11.60
C PRO A 117 15.82 -3.26 11.83
N LEU A 118 16.50 -4.38 12.12
CA LEU A 118 15.85 -5.69 12.18
C LEU A 118 14.78 -5.80 13.27
N PRO A 119 15.02 -5.39 14.54
CA PRO A 119 13.98 -5.40 15.56
C PRO A 119 12.81 -4.48 15.19
N VAL A 120 13.05 -3.33 14.59
CA VAL A 120 12.00 -2.38 14.17
C VAL A 120 11.09 -3.02 13.12
N LEU A 121 11.67 -3.70 12.13
CA LEU A 121 10.93 -4.41 11.09
C LEU A 121 10.15 -5.59 11.64
N ALA A 122 10.74 -6.37 12.56
CA ALA A 122 10.07 -7.50 13.19
C ALA A 122 8.85 -7.07 14.03
N GLU A 123 9.00 -6.00 14.83
CA GLU A 123 7.91 -5.43 15.61
C GLU A 123 6.81 -4.86 14.69
N PHE A 124 7.19 -4.16 13.63
CA PHE A 124 6.24 -3.64 12.64
C PHE A 124 5.47 -4.76 11.95
N ALA A 125 6.15 -5.86 11.56
CA ALA A 125 5.50 -7.05 10.99
C ALA A 125 4.43 -7.63 11.92
N ASP A 126 4.73 -7.75 13.21
CA ASP A 126 3.78 -8.23 14.22
C ASP A 126 2.60 -7.27 14.40
N GLN A 127 2.84 -5.96 14.35
CA GLN A 127 1.78 -4.94 14.43
C GLN A 127 0.87 -4.91 13.20
N CYS A 128 1.35 -5.36 12.03
CA CYS A 128 0.55 -5.48 10.82
C CYS A 128 -0.54 -6.55 10.90
N LEU A 129 -0.44 -7.48 11.85
CA LEU A 129 -1.41 -8.56 12.04
C LEU A 129 -2.52 -8.15 13.01
N ALA A 130 -3.75 -8.52 12.70
CA ALA A 130 -4.86 -8.46 13.65
C ALA A 130 -4.68 -9.54 14.73
N PRO A 131 -5.33 -9.40 15.92
CA PRO A 131 -5.21 -10.39 16.99
C PRO A 131 -5.56 -11.82 16.59
N GLY A 132 -6.50 -12.01 15.65
CA GLY A 132 -6.89 -13.31 15.11
C GLY A 132 -5.95 -13.90 14.06
N GLU A 133 -4.93 -13.15 13.62
CA GLU A 133 -4.03 -13.54 12.52
C GLU A 133 -2.67 -14.06 13.00
N ALA A 134 -2.53 -14.43 14.27
CA ALA A 134 -1.26 -14.89 14.85
C ALA A 134 -0.63 -16.10 14.11
N ALA A 135 -1.44 -16.94 13.46
CA ALA A 135 -0.96 -18.04 12.62
C ALA A 135 -0.08 -17.57 11.44
N PHE A 136 -0.20 -16.32 11.02
CA PHE A 136 0.57 -15.72 9.92
C PHE A 136 1.84 -15.00 10.39
N ALA A 137 2.19 -15.04 11.67
CA ALA A 137 3.32 -14.26 12.21
C ALA A 137 4.67 -14.58 11.51
N SER A 138 4.92 -15.85 11.18
CA SER A 138 6.14 -16.25 10.46
C SER A 138 6.19 -15.64 9.06
N GLN A 139 5.11 -15.77 8.29
CA GLN A 139 5.02 -15.21 6.93
C GLN A 139 5.07 -13.68 6.94
N ALA A 140 4.42 -13.03 7.92
CA ALA A 140 4.50 -11.60 8.09
C ALA A 140 5.94 -11.14 8.32
N ARG A 141 6.66 -11.77 9.26
CA ARG A 141 8.08 -11.44 9.53
C ARG A 141 8.97 -11.72 8.32
N GLU A 142 8.72 -12.79 7.57
CA GLU A 142 9.46 -13.10 6.34
C GLU A 142 9.28 -12.02 5.27
N ALA A 143 8.11 -11.40 5.16
CA ALA A 143 7.85 -10.31 4.23
C ALA A 143 8.76 -9.08 4.48
N PHE A 144 9.26 -8.91 5.71
CA PHE A 144 10.15 -7.83 6.14
C PHE A 144 11.59 -8.29 6.44
N ALA A 145 11.92 -9.57 6.18
CA ALA A 145 13.19 -10.17 6.60
C ALA A 145 14.41 -9.67 5.77
N VAL A 146 14.20 -9.14 4.58
CA VAL A 146 15.27 -8.59 3.74
C VAL A 146 15.16 -7.07 3.76
N PRO A 147 15.82 -6.40 4.71
CA PRO A 147 15.71 -4.97 4.86
C PRO A 147 16.32 -4.24 3.66
N ALA A 148 15.63 -3.21 3.20
CA ALA A 148 16.23 -2.17 2.39
C ALA A 148 17.35 -1.47 3.18
N ALA A 149 18.23 -0.73 2.48
CA ALA A 149 19.23 0.08 3.15
C ALA A 149 18.60 0.99 4.22
N ALA A 150 19.28 1.18 5.35
CA ALA A 150 18.75 1.98 6.47
C ALA A 150 18.34 3.41 6.04
N GLY A 151 19.04 3.99 5.06
CA GLY A 151 18.67 5.28 4.45
C GLY A 151 17.33 5.23 3.73
N THR A 152 17.05 4.16 2.98
CA THR A 152 15.76 3.96 2.29
C THR A 152 14.62 3.78 3.31
N LEU A 153 14.85 2.99 4.36
CA LEU A 153 13.86 2.83 5.43
C LEU A 153 13.55 4.17 6.13
N ALA A 154 14.60 4.94 6.44
CA ALA A 154 14.47 6.26 7.07
C ALA A 154 13.72 7.25 6.16
N ALA A 155 14.02 7.30 4.87
CA ALA A 155 13.35 8.15 3.89
C ALA A 155 11.85 7.83 3.79
N GLY A 156 11.48 6.54 3.82
CA GLY A 156 10.07 6.14 3.85
C GLY A 156 9.33 6.63 5.11
N LEU A 157 9.96 6.54 6.30
CA LEU A 157 9.36 7.09 7.52
C LEU A 157 9.32 8.63 7.50
N ASP A 158 10.32 9.29 6.91
CA ASP A 158 10.32 10.75 6.73
C ASP A 158 9.15 11.19 5.82
N TYR A 159 8.89 10.44 4.74
CA TYR A 159 7.71 10.68 3.90
C TYR A 159 6.41 10.52 4.70
N LEU A 160 6.25 9.41 5.43
CA LEU A 160 5.07 9.14 6.27
C LEU A 160 4.84 10.21 7.36
N LEU A 161 5.91 10.79 7.90
CA LEU A 161 5.84 11.85 8.92
C LEU A 161 5.30 13.18 8.37
N HIS A 162 5.52 13.51 7.11
CA HIS A 162 5.33 14.86 6.62
C HIS A 162 4.22 14.98 5.57
N GLN A 163 3.92 13.92 4.81
CA GLN A 163 3.00 14.01 3.68
C GLN A 163 1.53 14.11 4.11
N ASP A 164 0.82 14.94 3.35
CA ASP A 164 -0.63 15.08 3.38
C ASP A 164 -1.15 15.04 1.94
N LEU A 165 -1.77 13.94 1.57
CA LEU A 165 -2.27 13.72 0.22
C LEU A 165 -3.72 14.17 0.03
N ARG A 166 -4.41 14.60 1.09
CA ARG A 166 -5.82 15.02 1.02
C ARG A 166 -6.08 16.07 -0.07
N PRO A 167 -5.22 17.10 -0.28
CA PRO A 167 -5.44 18.08 -1.34
C PRO A 167 -5.36 17.51 -2.76
N LEU A 168 -4.77 16.33 -2.93
CA LEU A 168 -4.62 15.68 -4.24
C LEU A 168 -5.81 14.79 -4.60
N LEU A 169 -6.51 14.21 -3.60
CA LEU A 169 -7.53 13.19 -3.79
C LEU A 169 -8.63 13.57 -4.81
N PRO A 170 -9.19 14.79 -4.79
CA PRO A 170 -10.24 15.16 -5.74
C PRO A 170 -9.80 15.21 -7.22
N ARG A 171 -8.49 15.20 -7.46
CA ARG A 171 -7.91 15.28 -8.82
C ARG A 171 -7.42 13.95 -9.35
N LEU A 172 -7.52 12.90 -8.55
CA LEU A 172 -7.04 11.57 -8.91
C LEU A 172 -8.04 10.83 -9.80
N PRO A 173 -7.60 9.78 -10.51
CA PRO A 173 -8.47 8.97 -11.35
C PRO A 173 -9.70 8.48 -10.60
N ALA A 174 -10.86 8.55 -11.25
CA ALA A 174 -12.11 8.03 -10.71
C ALA A 174 -12.13 6.50 -10.68
N GLY A 175 -12.95 5.93 -9.78
CA GLY A 175 -13.24 4.50 -9.76
C GLY A 175 -12.17 3.65 -9.06
N ALA A 176 -11.35 4.23 -8.18
CA ALA A 176 -10.41 3.45 -7.37
C ALA A 176 -11.15 2.43 -6.48
N VAL A 177 -10.57 1.24 -6.34
CA VAL A 177 -11.02 0.23 -5.37
C VAL A 177 -10.12 0.28 -4.14
N ILE A 178 -10.73 0.44 -2.97
CA ILE A 178 -10.05 0.50 -1.69
C ILE A 178 -10.29 -0.81 -0.95
N ILE A 179 -9.23 -1.49 -0.53
CA ILE A 179 -9.29 -2.70 0.30
C ILE A 179 -8.71 -2.37 1.66
N GLN A 180 -9.52 -2.49 2.71
CA GLN A 180 -9.13 -2.11 4.07
C GLN A 180 -9.47 -3.22 5.07
N GLY A 181 -8.49 -3.64 5.86
CA GLY A 181 -8.75 -4.52 6.99
C GLY A 181 -9.50 -3.81 8.11
N GLN A 182 -10.57 -4.41 8.63
CA GLN A 182 -11.35 -3.81 9.72
C GLN A 182 -10.61 -3.82 11.07
N ALA A 183 -9.62 -4.68 11.24
CA ALA A 183 -8.78 -4.76 12.43
C ALA A 183 -7.35 -4.24 12.18
N ASP A 184 -7.16 -3.44 11.13
CA ASP A 184 -5.88 -2.81 10.81
C ASP A 184 -5.51 -1.78 11.89
N ARG A 185 -4.35 -2.01 12.52
CA ARG A 185 -3.80 -1.15 13.59
C ARG A 185 -2.71 -0.20 13.08
N ILE A 186 -2.30 -0.36 11.81
CA ILE A 186 -1.32 0.51 11.15
C ILE A 186 -2.05 1.67 10.46
N VAL A 187 -3.09 1.36 9.70
CA VAL A 187 -3.95 2.36 9.05
C VAL A 187 -5.37 2.16 9.55
N ASP A 188 -5.85 3.10 10.37
CA ASP A 188 -7.20 3.05 10.92
C ASP A 188 -8.23 2.92 9.79
N PRO A 189 -9.22 2.01 9.89
CA PRO A 189 -10.26 1.82 8.87
C PRO A 189 -11.05 3.10 8.52
N ALA A 190 -11.10 4.10 9.40
CA ALA A 190 -11.68 5.40 9.10
C ALA A 190 -10.96 6.09 7.92
N GLN A 191 -9.67 5.83 7.73
CA GLN A 191 -8.91 6.40 6.61
C GLN A 191 -9.34 5.80 5.26
N GLY A 192 -9.69 4.50 5.23
CA GLY A 192 -10.29 3.88 4.04
C GLY A 192 -11.64 4.49 3.67
N ARG A 193 -12.47 4.83 4.68
CA ARG A 193 -13.75 5.53 4.47
C ARG A 193 -13.53 6.94 3.94
N LEU A 194 -12.57 7.67 4.48
CA LEU A 194 -12.22 9.00 4.01
C LEU A 194 -11.71 8.98 2.56
N LEU A 195 -10.90 7.98 2.20
CA LEU A 195 -10.50 7.80 0.80
C LEU A 195 -11.70 7.55 -0.11
N GLN A 196 -12.66 6.71 0.32
CA GLN A 196 -13.90 6.48 -0.43
C GLN A 196 -14.71 7.76 -0.63
N GLU A 197 -14.78 8.60 0.39
CA GLU A 197 -15.53 9.85 0.34
C GLU A 197 -14.87 10.90 -0.57
N GLN A 198 -13.54 10.94 -0.61
CA GLN A 198 -12.77 11.99 -1.29
C GLN A 198 -12.26 11.61 -2.68
N LEU A 199 -12.13 10.33 -2.99
CA LEU A 199 -11.76 9.87 -4.33
C LEU A 199 -13.02 9.71 -5.19
N PRO A 200 -13.07 10.32 -6.37
CA PRO A 200 -14.25 10.24 -7.23
C PRO A 200 -14.62 8.80 -7.59
N GLY A 201 -15.87 8.39 -7.27
CA GLY A 201 -16.39 7.07 -7.63
C GLY A 201 -15.69 5.88 -6.98
N ALA A 202 -14.95 6.08 -5.89
CA ALA A 202 -14.23 5.01 -5.22
C ALA A 202 -15.17 4.00 -4.54
N GLN A 203 -14.78 2.73 -4.57
CA GLN A 203 -15.46 1.63 -3.88
C GLN A 203 -14.61 1.12 -2.73
N LEU A 204 -15.22 0.89 -1.56
CA LEU A 204 -14.55 0.40 -0.36
C LEU A 204 -14.96 -1.04 -0.04
N HIS A 205 -13.99 -1.92 0.03
CA HIS A 205 -14.11 -3.27 0.55
C HIS A 205 -13.47 -3.36 1.94
N LEU A 206 -14.31 -3.53 2.97
CA LEU A 206 -13.84 -3.76 4.33
C LEU A 206 -13.74 -5.27 4.56
N LEU A 207 -12.53 -5.77 4.83
CA LEU A 207 -12.30 -7.17 5.12
C LEU A 207 -12.40 -7.42 6.64
N PRO A 208 -13.43 -8.18 7.09
CA PRO A 208 -13.63 -8.45 8.52
C PRO A 208 -12.43 -9.18 9.12
N ALA A 209 -12.07 -8.79 10.35
CA ALA A 209 -10.96 -9.38 11.12
C ALA A 209 -9.57 -9.34 10.46
N ALA A 210 -9.41 -8.72 9.29
CA ALA A 210 -8.11 -8.54 8.65
C ALA A 210 -7.34 -7.36 9.27
N GLY A 211 -6.02 -7.55 9.41
CA GLY A 211 -5.06 -6.50 9.74
C GLY A 211 -4.58 -5.75 8.50
N HIS A 212 -3.32 -5.30 8.53
CA HIS A 212 -2.68 -4.49 7.49
C HIS A 212 -2.19 -5.31 6.27
N LEU A 213 -2.20 -6.66 6.38
CA LEU A 213 -1.70 -7.60 5.36
C LEU A 213 -2.82 -8.49 4.76
N PRO A 214 -3.97 -7.94 4.31
CA PRO A 214 -5.09 -8.76 3.87
C PRO A 214 -4.77 -9.65 2.66
N PHE A 215 -3.84 -9.25 1.81
CA PHE A 215 -3.36 -10.02 0.66
C PHE A 215 -2.57 -11.27 1.07
N LEU A 216 -2.08 -11.33 2.31
CA LEU A 216 -1.40 -12.47 2.92
C LEU A 216 -2.38 -13.30 3.76
N THR A 217 -3.10 -12.66 4.66
CA THR A 217 -3.90 -13.32 5.69
C THR A 217 -5.27 -13.79 5.20
N GLN A 218 -5.83 -13.08 4.22
CA GLN A 218 -7.11 -13.38 3.56
C GLN A 218 -6.96 -13.41 2.04
N ALA A 219 -5.90 -14.07 1.54
CA ALA A 219 -5.52 -14.06 0.13
C ALA A 219 -6.65 -14.43 -0.84
N ALA A 220 -7.52 -15.39 -0.49
CA ALA A 220 -8.64 -15.78 -1.34
C ALA A 220 -9.67 -14.65 -1.52
N ALA A 221 -10.07 -13.99 -0.43
CA ALA A 221 -11.00 -12.87 -0.48
C ALA A 221 -10.38 -11.67 -1.22
N PHE A 222 -9.11 -11.37 -0.93
CA PHE A 222 -8.35 -10.32 -1.61
C PHE A 222 -8.26 -10.56 -3.12
N ASN A 223 -7.88 -11.76 -3.54
CA ASN A 223 -7.77 -12.13 -4.95
C ASN A 223 -9.14 -12.09 -5.65
N GLY A 224 -10.22 -12.45 -4.96
CA GLY A 224 -11.59 -12.33 -5.48
C GLY A 224 -11.99 -10.89 -5.81
N ILE A 225 -11.55 -9.90 -5.01
CA ILE A 225 -11.74 -8.48 -5.31
C ILE A 225 -10.93 -8.07 -6.55
N LEU A 226 -9.68 -8.52 -6.66
CA LEU A 226 -8.86 -8.25 -7.86
C LEU A 226 -9.49 -8.82 -9.14
N GLU A 227 -10.09 -10.03 -9.08
CA GLU A 227 -10.83 -10.60 -10.22
C GLU A 227 -12.00 -9.72 -10.65
N GLN A 228 -12.75 -9.17 -9.70
CA GLN A 228 -13.83 -8.24 -10.00
C GLN A 228 -13.29 -6.97 -10.69
N CYS A 229 -12.19 -6.40 -10.17
CA CYS A 229 -11.54 -5.25 -10.80
C CYS A 229 -11.11 -5.55 -12.24
N LEU A 230 -10.51 -6.72 -12.49
CA LEU A 230 -10.10 -7.15 -13.83
C LEU A 230 -11.28 -7.31 -14.78
N SER A 231 -12.41 -7.84 -14.29
CA SER A 231 -13.61 -8.04 -15.09
C SER A 231 -14.30 -6.72 -15.47
N MET A 232 -14.32 -5.74 -14.56
CA MET A 232 -14.86 -4.40 -14.83
C MET A 232 -13.97 -3.60 -15.79
N ALA A 233 -12.69 -3.93 -15.79
CA ALA A 233 -11.69 -3.30 -16.63
C ALA A 233 -11.59 -3.97 -18.04
N SER A 234 -12.36 -5.00 -18.36
CA SER A 234 -12.37 -5.68 -19.66
C SER A 234 -13.39 -5.05 -20.59
#